data_1883d7b058aa8b56c104fb9a67a42f23
#
_entry.id   1883d7b058aa8b56c104fb9a67a42f23
#
_cell.length_a   1.000
_cell.length_b   1.000
_cell.length_c   1.000
_cell.angle_alpha   90.00
_cell.angle_beta   90.00
_cell.angle_gamma   90.00
#
_symmetry.space_group_name_H-M   'P 1'
#
loop_
_entity.id
_entity.type
_entity.pdbx_description
1 polymer ?
#
loop_
_entity_poly.entity_id
_entity_poly.type
_entity_poly.pdbx_seq_one_letter_code
_entity_poly.pdbx_strand_id
1 'polypeptide(L)'
;MKSKKLLSIILALAMMFSVLPASTVLVYADEITETISADTTWNDGDTVGGVTISGGTVTINGDVSITAAITIKGDVTFTGGGTLNRMSTSGNLIKVESGSLTLGNVTIDGNDVIISDSGAVAAINM
;
A
#
# COMPACT_ATOMS: atom_id res chain seq x y z
N MET A 1 41.06 16.96 30.22
CA MET A 1 41.44 16.00 29.16
C MET A 1 40.62 14.74 29.16
N LYS A 2 40.18 14.24 30.29
CA LYS A 2 39.24 13.11 30.34
C LYS A 2 37.90 13.40 29.67
N SER A 3 37.41 14.63 29.67
CA SER A 3 36.16 15.04 29.03
C SER A 3 36.20 15.00 27.49
N LYS A 4 37.35 15.22 26.87
CA LYS A 4 37.47 15.12 25.40
C LYS A 4 37.43 13.70 24.89
N LYS A 5 37.97 12.74 25.62
CA LYS A 5 37.89 11.31 25.28
C LYS A 5 36.46 10.78 25.44
N LEU A 6 35.78 11.20 26.49
CA LEU A 6 34.39 10.80 26.74
C LEU A 6 33.45 11.36 25.66
N LEU A 7 33.61 12.60 25.26
CA LEU A 7 32.82 13.22 24.19
C LEU A 7 33.04 12.52 22.85
N SER A 8 34.26 12.11 22.53
CA SER A 8 34.59 11.37 21.33
C SER A 8 33.92 10.00 21.27
N ILE A 9 33.85 9.29 22.38
CA ILE A 9 33.18 7.98 22.52
C ILE A 9 31.67 8.13 22.35
N ILE A 10 31.04 9.13 22.94
CA ILE A 10 29.61 9.42 22.82
C ILE A 10 29.26 9.76 21.38
N LEU A 11 30.07 10.54 20.70
CA LEU A 11 29.85 10.90 19.30
C LEU A 11 29.95 9.67 18.38
N ALA A 12 30.92 8.79 18.57
CA ALA A 12 31.07 7.56 17.84
C ALA A 12 29.87 6.61 18.04
N LEU A 13 29.36 6.52 19.26
CA LEU A 13 28.19 5.73 19.58
C LEU A 13 26.93 6.28 18.91
N ALA A 14 26.73 7.58 18.89
CA ALA A 14 25.63 8.25 18.21
C ALA A 14 25.67 8.02 16.69
N MET A 15 26.82 8.01 16.08
CA MET A 15 26.98 7.70 14.65
C MET A 15 26.64 6.25 14.33
N MET A 16 26.99 5.31 15.18
CA MET A 16 26.60 3.90 15.00
C MET A 16 25.08 3.70 15.09
N PHE A 17 24.40 4.39 15.98
CA PHE A 17 22.94 4.33 16.09
C PHE A 17 22.22 4.95 14.91
N SER A 18 22.78 5.96 14.26
CA SER A 18 22.18 6.56 13.07
C SER A 18 22.33 5.69 11.82
N VAL A 19 23.34 4.83 11.74
CA VAL A 19 23.58 3.93 10.61
C VAL A 19 22.76 2.64 10.73
N LEU A 20 22.65 2.05 11.91
CA LEU A 20 21.90 0.83 12.15
C LEU A 20 20.38 0.95 11.84
N PRO A 21 19.65 1.98 12.28
CA PRO A 21 18.26 2.18 11.90
C PRO A 21 18.05 2.32 10.40
N ALA A 22 18.93 2.98 9.68
CA ALA A 22 18.86 3.14 8.24
C ALA A 22 19.02 1.81 7.49
N SER A 23 19.86 0.90 7.96
CA SER A 23 20.05 -0.41 7.35
C SER A 23 18.93 -1.40 7.71
N THR A 24 18.28 -1.25 8.84
CA THR A 24 17.16 -2.12 9.26
C THR A 24 15.81 -1.70 8.68
N VAL A 25 15.62 -0.42 8.36
CA VAL A 25 14.38 0.11 7.75
C VAL A 25 14.18 -0.39 6.32
N LEU A 26 15.22 -0.85 5.66
CA LEU A 26 15.12 -1.43 4.30
C LEU A 26 14.42 -2.78 4.26
N VAL A 27 14.02 -3.33 5.39
CA VAL A 27 13.64 -4.73 5.46
C VAL A 27 12.26 -4.98 4.91
N TYR A 28 11.21 -4.21 5.23
CA TYR A 28 9.87 -4.43 4.68
C TYR A 28 8.98 -3.21 4.88
N ALA A 29 8.34 -2.75 3.81
CA ALA A 29 7.15 -1.92 3.95
C ALA A 29 6.02 -2.80 4.49
N ASP A 30 5.38 -2.39 5.58
CA ASP A 30 4.22 -3.08 6.11
C ASP A 30 3.07 -3.03 5.10
N GLU A 31 2.26 -4.09 5.08
CA GLU A 31 1.06 -4.13 4.27
C GLU A 31 0.07 -3.05 4.74
N ILE A 32 -0.49 -2.30 3.80
CA ILE A 32 -1.49 -1.28 4.09
C ILE A 32 -2.83 -2.00 4.29
N THR A 33 -3.34 -1.96 5.52
CA THR A 33 -4.58 -2.66 5.90
C THR A 33 -5.59 -1.76 6.61
N GLU A 34 -5.27 -0.49 6.78
CA GLU A 34 -6.06 0.46 7.54
C GLU A 34 -7.29 0.97 6.76
N THR A 35 -8.25 1.54 7.49
CA THR A 35 -9.37 2.25 6.88
C THR A 35 -8.93 3.64 6.42
N ILE A 36 -9.23 3.96 5.17
CA ILE A 36 -8.88 5.22 4.54
C ILE A 36 -10.14 6.08 4.40
N SER A 37 -10.08 7.30 4.93
CA SER A 37 -11.20 8.25 4.89
C SER A 37 -10.82 9.61 4.33
N ALA A 38 -9.59 9.77 3.87
CA ALA A 38 -9.05 11.01 3.32
C ALA A 38 -8.13 10.72 2.14
N ASP A 39 -7.74 11.75 1.42
CA ASP A 39 -6.79 11.61 0.32
C ASP A 39 -5.50 10.94 0.78
N THR A 40 -5.06 9.96 0.03
CA THR A 40 -3.86 9.19 0.34
C THR A 40 -3.07 8.87 -0.93
N THR A 41 -1.83 8.45 -0.76
CA THR A 41 -0.95 8.05 -1.87
C THR A 41 -0.38 6.67 -1.58
N TRP A 42 -0.50 5.78 -2.56
CA TRP A 42 0.21 4.50 -2.57
C TRP A 42 1.37 4.60 -3.56
N ASN A 43 2.53 4.19 -3.11
CA ASN A 43 3.78 4.32 -3.87
C ASN A 43 4.19 3.02 -4.52
N ASP A 44 5.10 3.12 -5.47
CA ASP A 44 5.71 1.95 -6.12
C ASP A 44 6.27 0.97 -5.09
N GLY A 45 5.89 -0.28 -5.21
CA GLY A 45 6.30 -1.33 -4.29
C GLY A 45 5.42 -1.51 -3.05
N ASP A 46 4.42 -0.66 -2.84
CA ASP A 46 3.48 -0.83 -1.73
C ASP A 46 2.64 -2.09 -1.89
N THR A 47 2.29 -2.69 -0.77
CA THR A 47 1.37 -3.82 -0.68
C THR A 47 0.12 -3.40 0.09
N VAL A 48 -1.04 -3.68 -0.48
CA VAL A 48 -2.35 -3.31 0.08
C VAL A 48 -3.18 -4.57 0.25
N GLY A 49 -3.71 -4.76 1.45
CA GLY A 49 -4.51 -5.95 1.74
C GLY A 49 -5.72 -5.68 2.62
N GLY A 50 -6.92 -5.80 2.04
CA GLY A 50 -8.16 -5.73 2.81
C GLY A 50 -8.53 -4.35 3.34
N VAL A 51 -8.09 -3.28 2.69
CA VAL A 51 -8.43 -1.91 3.11
C VAL A 51 -9.90 -1.59 2.84
N THR A 52 -10.47 -0.76 3.69
CA THR A 52 -11.78 -0.13 3.47
C THR A 52 -11.57 1.35 3.19
N ILE A 53 -12.11 1.85 2.09
CA ILE A 53 -12.00 3.26 1.70
C ILE A 53 -13.39 3.89 1.74
N SER A 54 -13.56 4.85 2.64
CA SER A 54 -14.85 5.54 2.86
C SER A 54 -14.97 6.87 2.13
N GLY A 55 -13.93 7.32 1.45
CA GLY A 55 -13.95 8.55 0.65
C GLY A 55 -12.55 9.03 0.33
N GLY A 56 -12.47 10.03 -0.54
CA GLY A 56 -11.24 10.68 -0.91
C GLY A 56 -10.63 10.20 -2.23
N THR A 57 -9.45 10.70 -2.52
CA THR A 57 -8.67 10.34 -3.71
C THR A 57 -7.46 9.50 -3.32
N VAL A 58 -7.31 8.36 -3.94
CA VAL A 58 -6.11 7.52 -3.81
C VAL A 58 -5.25 7.73 -5.04
N THR A 59 -4.09 8.31 -4.84
CA THR A 59 -3.09 8.50 -5.88
C THR A 59 -2.16 7.30 -5.93
N ILE A 60 -2.09 6.63 -7.06
CA ILE A 60 -1.31 5.41 -7.26
C ILE A 60 -0.07 5.76 -8.10
N ASN A 61 1.08 5.79 -7.44
CA ASN A 61 2.38 6.17 -8.02
C ASN A 61 3.25 4.95 -8.25
N GLY A 62 3.02 4.22 -9.32
CA GLY A 62 3.79 3.04 -9.66
C GLY A 62 3.02 1.74 -9.44
N ASP A 63 3.72 0.64 -9.27
CA ASP A 63 3.14 -0.69 -9.15
C ASP A 63 2.82 -1.01 -7.69
N VAL A 64 1.53 -1.21 -7.40
CA VAL A 64 1.02 -1.55 -6.07
C VAL A 64 0.43 -2.96 -6.10
N SER A 65 0.86 -3.80 -5.17
CA SER A 65 0.40 -5.19 -5.05
C SER A 65 -0.84 -5.28 -4.17
N ILE A 66 -1.91 -5.92 -4.66
CA ILE A 66 -3.16 -6.09 -3.92
C ILE A 66 -3.31 -7.55 -3.50
N THR A 67 -3.21 -7.81 -2.21
CA THR A 67 -3.24 -9.16 -1.62
C THR A 67 -4.61 -9.59 -1.13
N ALA A 68 -5.52 -8.65 -0.90
CA ALA A 68 -6.91 -8.90 -0.52
C ALA A 68 -7.81 -7.77 -1.03
N ALA A 69 -9.11 -8.01 -1.11
CA ALA A 69 -10.06 -7.10 -1.71
C ALA A 69 -10.04 -5.70 -1.08
N ILE A 70 -10.06 -4.69 -1.93
CA ILE A 70 -10.29 -3.30 -1.53
C ILE A 70 -11.81 -3.09 -1.47
N THR A 71 -12.31 -2.66 -0.32
CA THR A 71 -13.74 -2.37 -0.13
C THR A 71 -14.00 -0.87 -0.18
N ILE A 72 -14.89 -0.45 -1.06
CA ILE A 72 -15.29 0.96 -1.22
C ILE A 72 -16.64 1.17 -0.51
N LYS A 73 -16.69 2.14 0.40
CA LYS A 73 -17.89 2.51 1.18
C LYS A 73 -18.24 3.99 1.10
N GLY A 74 -17.82 4.68 0.08
CA GLY A 74 -18.07 6.09 -0.16
C GLY A 74 -17.69 6.48 -1.58
N ASP A 75 -17.62 7.77 -1.84
CA ASP A 75 -17.19 8.27 -3.14
C ASP A 75 -15.66 8.33 -3.18
N VAL A 76 -15.04 7.49 -3.99
CA VAL A 76 -13.59 7.30 -4.08
C VAL A 76 -13.12 7.47 -5.51
N THR A 77 -12.00 8.14 -5.68
CA THR A 77 -11.32 8.29 -6.98
C THR A 77 -9.93 7.66 -6.91
N PHE A 78 -9.61 6.79 -7.86
CA PHE A 78 -8.25 6.31 -8.09
C PHE A 78 -7.63 7.05 -9.26
N THR A 79 -6.41 7.53 -9.09
CA THR A 79 -5.65 8.28 -10.10
C THR A 79 -4.14 8.08 -9.90
N GLY A 80 -3.30 8.76 -10.66
CA GLY A 80 -1.84 8.81 -10.42
C GLY A 80 -0.98 8.14 -11.49
N GLY A 81 -1.59 7.43 -12.44
CA GLY A 81 -0.87 6.77 -13.54
C GLY A 81 -0.22 5.44 -13.18
N GLY A 82 -0.42 4.93 -11.96
CA GLY A 82 0.13 3.66 -11.52
C GLY A 82 -0.74 2.44 -11.86
N THR A 83 -0.33 1.28 -11.37
CA THR A 83 -0.96 -0.01 -11.61
C THR A 83 -1.32 -0.69 -10.31
N LEU A 84 -2.53 -1.22 -10.22
CA LEU A 84 -2.96 -2.12 -9.17
C LEU A 84 -2.81 -3.57 -9.66
N ASN A 85 -1.84 -4.28 -9.12
CA ASN A 85 -1.53 -5.66 -9.50
C ASN A 85 -2.22 -6.65 -8.57
N ARG A 86 -3.04 -7.53 -9.12
CA ARG A 86 -3.69 -8.58 -8.34
C ARG A 86 -2.68 -9.63 -7.90
N MET A 87 -2.65 -9.91 -6.60
CA MET A 87 -1.85 -10.99 -6.01
C MET A 87 -2.71 -12.08 -5.38
N SER A 88 -3.98 -11.78 -5.05
CA SER A 88 -4.87 -12.76 -4.43
C SER A 88 -5.45 -13.75 -5.45
N THR A 89 -5.57 -15.01 -5.05
CA THR A 89 -6.15 -16.10 -5.86
C THR A 89 -7.63 -16.29 -5.65
N SER A 90 -8.24 -15.50 -4.77
CA SER A 90 -9.65 -15.60 -4.42
C SER A 90 -10.29 -14.23 -4.21
N GLY A 91 -11.59 -14.15 -4.33
CA GLY A 91 -12.37 -12.95 -4.13
C GLY A 91 -12.22 -11.89 -5.23
N ASN A 92 -12.91 -10.80 -5.06
CA ASN A 92 -12.82 -9.65 -5.97
C ASN A 92 -11.57 -8.80 -5.67
N LEU A 93 -11.05 -8.11 -6.66
CA LEU A 93 -9.96 -7.15 -6.43
C LEU A 93 -10.50 -5.89 -5.74
N ILE A 94 -11.60 -5.34 -6.26
CA ILE A 94 -12.27 -4.18 -5.69
C ILE A 94 -13.77 -4.51 -5.55
N LYS A 95 -14.32 -4.22 -4.37
CA LYS A 95 -15.74 -4.36 -4.09
C LYS A 95 -16.32 -3.00 -3.71
N VAL A 96 -17.30 -2.51 -4.47
CA VAL A 96 -18.02 -1.29 -4.15
C VAL A 96 -19.30 -1.66 -3.40
N GLU A 97 -19.31 -1.44 -2.09
CA GLU A 97 -20.48 -1.74 -1.23
C GLU A 97 -21.44 -0.55 -1.16
N SER A 98 -20.91 0.66 -1.18
CA SER A 98 -21.71 1.89 -1.21
C SER A 98 -20.90 3.04 -1.80
N GLY A 99 -21.60 4.08 -2.26
CA GLY A 99 -20.95 5.21 -2.92
C GLY A 99 -20.57 4.92 -4.36
N SER A 100 -19.49 5.51 -4.81
CA SER A 100 -19.01 5.39 -6.19
C SER A 100 -17.50 5.19 -6.26
N LEU A 101 -17.04 4.50 -7.30
CA LEU A 101 -15.63 4.40 -7.64
C LEU A 101 -15.39 5.06 -9.00
N THR A 102 -14.55 6.07 -9.01
CA THR A 102 -14.07 6.70 -10.24
C THR A 102 -12.65 6.23 -10.53
N LEU A 103 -12.44 5.70 -11.71
CA LEU A 103 -11.11 5.33 -12.20
C LEU A 103 -10.62 6.43 -13.14
N GLY A 104 -9.64 7.17 -12.70
CA GLY A 104 -8.92 8.13 -13.53
C GLY A 104 -7.79 7.44 -14.30
N ASN A 105 -6.62 8.04 -14.30
CA ASN A 105 -5.44 7.46 -14.94
C ASN A 105 -4.81 6.37 -14.05
N VAL A 106 -5.38 5.16 -14.08
CA VAL A 106 -4.90 4.00 -13.32
C VAL A 106 -5.13 2.73 -14.13
N THR A 107 -4.20 1.78 -14.01
CA THR A 107 -4.29 0.46 -14.63
C THR A 107 -4.65 -0.58 -13.58
N ILE A 108 -5.54 -1.51 -13.92
CA ILE A 108 -5.85 -2.68 -13.10
C ILE A 108 -5.33 -3.90 -13.84
N ASP A 109 -4.37 -4.59 -13.24
CA ASP A 109 -3.71 -5.76 -13.82
C ASP A 109 -4.08 -7.03 -13.02
N GLY A 110 -4.63 -8.01 -13.71
CA GLY A 110 -4.92 -9.32 -13.14
C GLY A 110 -3.67 -10.15 -12.82
N ASN A 111 -2.52 -9.77 -13.36
CA ASN A 111 -1.20 -10.35 -13.07
C ASN A 111 -1.13 -11.87 -13.30
N ASP A 112 -1.87 -12.38 -14.29
CA ASP A 112 -1.95 -13.80 -14.66
C ASP A 112 -2.22 -14.75 -13.47
N VAL A 113 -2.82 -14.24 -12.40
CA VAL A 113 -3.13 -15.04 -11.21
C VAL A 113 -4.26 -16.00 -11.52
N ILE A 114 -4.06 -17.28 -11.22
CA ILE A 114 -5.08 -18.30 -11.34
C ILE A 114 -6.06 -18.16 -10.17
N ILE A 115 -7.32 -17.91 -10.48
CA ILE A 115 -8.37 -17.78 -9.47
C ILE A 115 -8.81 -19.18 -9.02
N SER A 116 -8.74 -19.42 -7.72
CA SER A 116 -9.09 -20.69 -7.10
C SER A 116 -10.56 -20.80 -6.66
N ASP A 117 -11.27 -19.69 -6.67
CA ASP A 117 -12.68 -19.66 -6.27
C ASP A 117 -13.58 -20.33 -7.30
N SER A 118 -14.56 -21.08 -6.81
CA SER A 118 -15.57 -21.71 -7.64
C SER A 118 -16.77 -20.80 -7.98
N GLY A 119 -16.83 -19.62 -7.36
CA GLY A 119 -17.88 -18.63 -7.57
C GLY A 119 -17.54 -17.59 -8.63
N ALA A 120 -18.45 -16.67 -8.87
CA ALA A 120 -18.20 -15.54 -9.74
C ALA A 120 -17.21 -14.57 -9.09
N VAL A 121 -16.10 -14.33 -9.75
CA VAL A 121 -15.05 -13.41 -9.29
C VAL A 121 -14.85 -12.35 -10.34
N ALA A 122 -14.86 -11.09 -9.91
CA ALA A 122 -14.65 -9.95 -10.76
C ALA A 122 -13.42 -9.15 -10.32
N ALA A 123 -12.80 -8.43 -11.24
CA ALA A 123 -11.81 -7.43 -10.88
C ALA A 123 -12.48 -6.31 -10.06
N ILE A 124 -13.63 -5.84 -10.52
CA ILE A 124 -14.45 -4.85 -9.81
C ILE A 124 -15.86 -5.42 -9.67
N ASN A 125 -16.37 -5.45 -8.46
CA ASN A 125 -17.74 -5.83 -8.15
C ASN A 125 -18.47 -4.59 -7.59
N MET A 126 -19.60 -4.30 -8.18
CA MET A 126 -20.41 -3.12 -7.83
C MET A 126 -21.80 -3.57 -7.38
#